data_5d6ab30bb1fcdf7069e096a075a8f9bf
#
_entry.id   5d6ab30bb1fcdf7069e096a075a8f9bf
#
_cell.length_a   1.000
_cell.length_b   1.000
_cell.length_c   1.000
_cell.angle_alpha   90.00
_cell.angle_beta   90.00
_cell.angle_gamma   90.00
#
_symmetry.space_group_name_H-M   'P 1'
#
loop_
_entity.id
_entity.type
_entity.pdbx_description
1 polymer ?
#
loop_
_entity_poly.entity_id
_entity_poly.type
_entity_poly.pdbx_seq_one_letter_code
_entity_poly.pdbx_strand_id
1 'polypeptide(L)'
;MARHVVLLRGINIGSRNRVAMPALRDALEEASFTDVQTYLQSGNIVVESRAKPETVRKKVEQLIEQRFGLEIAVVVRTRAELAAVVKRNPHAKVATNPKAYQVTFLEQKLSAKTVRELEQAAAGAERVVVSGREVYAWHPQTIARSKLWAKLAGKDLGVTATSRNWTTVEALVELAGGLGAFLAAGDLVPPPPPRSRAPSASASRTLAG
;
A
#
# COMPACT_ATOMS: atom_id res chain seq x y z
N MET A 1 -20.56 9.82 2.67
CA MET A 1 -19.94 8.60 2.11
C MET A 1 -18.77 8.21 3.00
N ALA A 2 -18.33 6.96 3.00
CA ALA A 2 -17.16 6.53 3.77
C ALA A 2 -15.93 6.46 2.86
N ARG A 3 -14.76 6.89 3.35
CA ARG A 3 -13.48 6.72 2.64
C ARG A 3 -12.89 5.36 2.93
N HIS A 4 -12.50 4.69 1.86
CA HIS A 4 -11.86 3.38 1.88
C HIS A 4 -10.47 3.47 1.24
N VAL A 5 -9.51 2.83 1.88
CA VAL A 5 -8.17 2.62 1.33
C VAL A 5 -8.12 1.22 0.76
N VAL A 6 -7.89 1.12 -0.53
CA VAL A 6 -7.85 -0.12 -1.31
C VAL A 6 -6.41 -0.42 -1.66
N LEU A 7 -5.92 -1.59 -1.25
CA LEU A 7 -4.54 -2.02 -1.38
C LEU A 7 -4.47 -3.25 -2.27
N LEU A 8 -3.95 -3.08 -3.47
CA LEU A 8 -3.78 -4.19 -4.42
C LEU A 8 -2.54 -5.00 -4.08
N ARG A 9 -2.62 -6.32 -4.28
CA ARG A 9 -1.49 -7.23 -4.05
C ARG A 9 -0.72 -7.50 -5.34
N GLY A 10 0.59 -7.26 -5.32
CA GLY A 10 1.51 -7.78 -6.32
C GLY A 10 1.34 -7.24 -7.73
N ILE A 11 0.85 -5.99 -7.89
CA ILE A 11 0.80 -5.32 -9.20
C ILE A 11 2.09 -4.56 -9.49
N ASN A 12 2.36 -4.36 -10.77
CA ASN A 12 3.49 -3.56 -11.28
C ASN A 12 4.86 -3.95 -10.71
N ILE A 13 5.05 -5.23 -10.33
CA ILE A 13 6.33 -5.78 -9.88
C ILE A 13 7.05 -6.38 -11.08
N GLY A 14 8.16 -5.76 -11.48
CA GLY A 14 8.87 -6.14 -12.70
C GLY A 14 7.96 -6.05 -13.93
N SER A 15 7.85 -7.12 -14.73
CA SER A 15 6.98 -7.20 -15.91
C SER A 15 5.59 -7.80 -15.65
N ARG A 16 5.32 -8.25 -14.41
CA ARG A 16 4.07 -8.97 -14.08
C ARG A 16 2.97 -8.05 -13.61
N ASN A 17 1.72 -8.47 -13.84
CA ASN A 17 0.50 -7.80 -13.35
C ASN A 17 0.51 -6.29 -13.62
N ARG A 18 0.73 -5.92 -14.87
CA ARG A 18 0.79 -4.53 -15.28
C ARG A 18 -0.58 -3.90 -15.30
N VAL A 19 -0.80 -2.92 -14.44
CA VAL A 19 -2.01 -2.11 -14.36
C VAL A 19 -1.62 -0.64 -14.45
N ALA A 20 -2.08 0.03 -15.50
CA ALA A 20 -1.90 1.47 -15.64
C ALA A 20 -2.81 2.18 -14.62
N MET A 21 -2.24 2.89 -13.67
CA MET A 21 -3.00 3.53 -12.58
C MET A 21 -4.02 4.56 -13.07
N PRO A 22 -3.77 5.36 -14.14
CA PRO A 22 -4.81 6.21 -14.73
C PRO A 22 -6.01 5.41 -15.24
N ALA A 23 -5.78 4.35 -16.01
CA ALA A 23 -6.86 3.50 -16.54
C ALA A 23 -7.66 2.79 -15.42
N LEU A 24 -6.99 2.42 -14.33
CA LEU A 24 -7.66 1.86 -13.16
C LEU A 24 -8.52 2.91 -12.44
N ARG A 25 -8.05 4.15 -12.32
CA ARG A 25 -8.84 5.24 -11.76
C ARG A 25 -10.09 5.48 -12.59
N ASP A 26 -9.95 5.64 -13.90
CA ASP A 26 -11.08 5.86 -14.81
C ASP A 26 -12.11 4.73 -14.71
N ALA A 27 -11.67 3.47 -14.68
CA ALA A 27 -12.55 2.31 -14.51
C ALA A 27 -13.28 2.30 -13.15
N LEU A 28 -12.65 2.77 -12.08
CA LEU A 28 -13.27 2.88 -10.76
C LEU A 28 -14.34 4.00 -10.74
N GLU A 29 -14.08 5.13 -11.39
CA GLU A 29 -15.03 6.23 -11.53
C GLU A 29 -16.25 5.78 -12.37
N GLU A 30 -16.04 5.09 -13.50
CA GLU A 30 -17.10 4.43 -14.30
C GLU A 30 -17.94 3.47 -13.45
N ALA A 31 -17.31 2.76 -12.50
CA ALA A 31 -17.99 1.85 -11.57
C ALA A 31 -18.68 2.56 -10.38
N SER A 32 -18.85 3.88 -10.45
CA SER A 32 -19.55 4.71 -9.45
C SER A 32 -18.83 4.81 -8.10
N PHE A 33 -17.51 4.64 -8.05
CA PHE A 33 -16.71 5.14 -6.95
C PHE A 33 -16.46 6.64 -7.14
N THR A 34 -16.45 7.40 -6.06
CA THR A 34 -16.23 8.85 -6.09
C THR A 34 -14.92 9.21 -5.37
N ASP A 35 -14.38 10.39 -5.65
CA ASP A 35 -13.11 10.89 -5.10
C ASP A 35 -11.98 9.85 -5.20
N VAL A 36 -11.81 9.28 -6.40
CA VAL A 36 -10.82 8.23 -6.67
C VAL A 36 -9.43 8.84 -6.79
N GLN A 37 -8.57 8.48 -5.87
CA GLN A 37 -7.19 8.94 -5.82
C GLN A 37 -6.24 7.76 -5.82
N THR A 38 -5.16 7.83 -6.58
CA THR A 38 -4.13 6.78 -6.64
C THR A 38 -2.80 7.30 -6.11
N TYR A 39 -2.07 6.47 -5.39
CA TYR A 39 -0.76 6.82 -4.84
C TYR A 39 0.29 5.81 -5.24
N LEU A 40 1.33 6.25 -5.96
CA LEU A 40 2.39 5.43 -6.54
C LEU A 40 1.85 4.36 -7.53
N GLN A 41 2.76 3.57 -8.09
CA GLN A 41 2.43 2.49 -9.02
C GLN A 41 2.14 1.14 -8.32
N SER A 42 2.23 1.09 -7.00
CA SER A 42 2.11 -0.17 -6.22
C SER A 42 0.69 -0.52 -5.80
N GLY A 43 -0.33 0.10 -6.42
CA GLY A 43 -1.73 -0.25 -6.19
C GLY A 43 -2.27 0.23 -4.86
N ASN A 44 -2.05 1.50 -4.57
CA ASN A 44 -2.67 2.20 -3.45
C ASN A 44 -3.74 3.13 -3.98
N ILE A 45 -4.96 2.98 -3.50
CA ILE A 45 -6.10 3.75 -3.99
C ILE A 45 -6.93 4.20 -2.78
N VAL A 46 -7.43 5.43 -2.85
CA VAL A 46 -8.45 5.93 -1.94
C VAL A 46 -9.71 6.17 -2.75
N VAL A 47 -10.84 5.74 -2.24
CA VAL A 47 -12.16 5.95 -2.87
C VAL A 47 -13.19 6.33 -1.81
N GLU A 48 -14.21 7.06 -2.22
CA GLU A 48 -15.43 7.21 -1.44
C GLU A 48 -16.51 6.27 -1.92
N SER A 49 -17.21 5.62 -0.98
CA SER A 49 -18.33 4.73 -1.27
C SER A 49 -19.28 4.63 -0.06
N ARG A 50 -20.56 4.30 -0.31
CA ARG A 50 -21.53 3.93 0.75
C ARG A 50 -21.48 2.44 1.07
N ALA A 51 -20.79 1.65 0.25
CA ALA A 51 -20.68 0.22 0.42
C ALA A 51 -19.80 -0.15 1.62
N LYS A 52 -20.02 -1.35 2.18
CA LYS A 52 -19.14 -1.91 3.20
C LYS A 52 -17.77 -2.28 2.59
N PRO A 53 -16.67 -2.30 3.37
CA PRO A 53 -15.33 -2.63 2.89
C PRO A 53 -15.28 -3.93 2.08
N GLU A 54 -16.00 -4.96 2.50
CA GLU A 54 -16.07 -6.25 1.81
C GLU A 54 -16.70 -6.14 0.41
N THR A 55 -17.75 -5.33 0.27
CA THR A 55 -18.41 -5.07 -1.02
C THR A 55 -17.48 -4.25 -1.93
N VAL A 56 -16.77 -3.26 -1.37
CA VAL A 56 -15.75 -2.50 -2.11
C VAL A 56 -14.67 -3.43 -2.62
N ARG A 57 -14.15 -4.33 -1.78
CA ARG A 57 -13.14 -5.32 -2.14
C ARG A 57 -13.57 -6.15 -3.35
N LYS A 58 -14.73 -6.83 -3.24
CA LYS A 58 -15.24 -7.70 -4.31
C LYS A 58 -15.47 -6.95 -5.63
N LYS A 59 -16.03 -5.74 -5.54
CA LYS A 59 -16.28 -4.90 -6.72
C LYS A 59 -14.99 -4.50 -7.42
N VAL A 60 -13.94 -4.15 -6.66
CA VAL A 60 -12.63 -3.79 -7.21
C VAL A 60 -11.94 -5.01 -7.82
N GLU A 61 -11.97 -6.18 -7.18
CA GLU A 61 -11.42 -7.44 -7.71
C GLU A 61 -12.07 -7.79 -9.04
N GLN A 62 -13.41 -7.81 -9.12
CA GLN A 62 -14.16 -8.08 -10.33
C GLN A 62 -13.87 -7.06 -11.45
N LEU A 63 -13.78 -5.77 -11.11
CA LEU A 63 -13.48 -4.73 -12.08
C LEU A 63 -12.08 -4.92 -12.69
N ILE A 64 -11.09 -5.26 -11.86
CA ILE A 64 -9.72 -5.50 -12.35
C ILE A 64 -9.69 -6.75 -13.26
N GLU A 65 -10.37 -7.80 -12.88
CA GLU A 65 -10.48 -9.00 -13.70
C GLU A 65 -11.14 -8.71 -15.06
N GLN A 66 -12.27 -8.02 -15.05
CA GLN A 66 -13.01 -7.67 -16.29
C GLN A 66 -12.24 -6.70 -17.18
N ARG A 67 -11.58 -5.70 -16.62
CA ARG A 67 -10.97 -4.61 -17.41
C ARG A 67 -9.54 -4.93 -17.85
N PHE A 68 -8.79 -5.69 -17.03
CA PHE A 68 -7.37 -5.96 -17.25
C PHE A 68 -7.04 -7.45 -17.43
N GLY A 69 -8.00 -8.35 -17.27
CA GLY A 69 -7.79 -9.81 -17.36
C GLY A 69 -6.87 -10.35 -16.25
N LEU A 70 -6.83 -9.70 -15.09
CA LEU A 70 -5.91 -10.02 -14.00
C LEU A 70 -6.67 -10.38 -12.73
N GLU A 71 -6.37 -11.54 -12.15
CA GLU A 71 -6.82 -11.92 -10.81
C GLU A 71 -5.90 -11.27 -9.75
N ILE A 72 -6.32 -10.14 -9.23
CA ILE A 72 -5.55 -9.37 -8.23
C ILE A 72 -6.31 -9.38 -6.90
N ALA A 73 -5.70 -9.96 -5.88
CA ALA A 73 -6.25 -9.90 -4.53
C ALA A 73 -6.15 -8.49 -3.96
N VAL A 74 -7.21 -8.10 -3.24
CA VAL A 74 -7.40 -6.75 -2.70
C VAL A 74 -7.62 -6.80 -1.20
N VAL A 75 -6.97 -5.91 -0.45
CA VAL A 75 -7.25 -5.68 0.96
C VAL A 75 -7.80 -4.26 1.11
N VAL A 76 -8.91 -4.12 1.84
CA VAL A 76 -9.54 -2.82 2.08
C VAL A 76 -9.48 -2.46 3.56
N ARG A 77 -9.22 -1.19 3.83
CA ARG A 77 -9.34 -0.58 5.16
C ARG A 77 -10.20 0.68 5.08
N THR A 78 -10.98 0.91 6.10
CA THR A 78 -11.60 2.21 6.29
C THR A 78 -10.55 3.23 6.72
N ARG A 79 -10.83 4.53 6.52
CA ARG A 79 -10.01 5.62 7.05
C ARG A 79 -9.70 5.44 8.55
N ALA A 80 -10.71 5.09 9.35
CA ALA A 80 -10.57 4.92 10.79
C ALA A 80 -9.64 3.76 11.16
N GLU A 81 -9.75 2.61 10.45
CA GLU A 81 -8.85 1.48 10.63
C GLU A 81 -7.40 1.86 10.29
N LEU A 82 -7.19 2.57 9.18
CA LEU A 82 -5.83 2.97 8.78
C LEU A 82 -5.24 4.01 9.76
N ALA A 83 -6.03 4.96 10.24
CA ALA A 83 -5.60 5.91 11.28
C ALA A 83 -5.23 5.19 12.59
N ALA A 84 -5.98 4.14 12.97
CA ALA A 84 -5.66 3.32 14.14
C ALA A 84 -4.35 2.54 13.96
N VAL A 85 -4.00 2.14 12.73
CA VAL A 85 -2.70 1.51 12.41
C VAL A 85 -1.55 2.46 12.73
N VAL A 86 -1.64 3.72 12.27
CA VAL A 86 -0.59 4.72 12.52
C VAL A 86 -0.52 5.09 14.01
N LYS A 87 -1.65 5.27 14.67
CA LYS A 87 -1.71 5.57 16.12
C LYS A 87 -1.06 4.46 16.96
N ARG A 88 -1.20 3.20 16.57
CA ARG A 88 -0.64 2.06 17.31
C ARG A 88 0.88 2.02 17.26
N ASN A 89 1.49 2.18 16.10
CA ASN A 89 2.93 2.23 15.82
C ASN A 89 3.85 1.55 16.88
N PRO A 90 3.87 0.23 16.98
CA PRO A 90 4.58 -0.45 18.07
C PRO A 90 6.11 -0.30 18.00
N HIS A 91 6.63 0.13 16.87
CA HIS A 91 8.07 0.29 16.64
C HIS A 91 8.52 1.76 16.53
N ALA A 92 7.68 2.73 16.94
CA ALA A 92 7.99 4.17 16.86
C ALA A 92 9.36 4.56 17.43
N LYS A 93 9.78 3.90 18.52
CA LYS A 93 11.05 4.20 19.19
C LYS A 93 12.29 3.57 18.53
N VAL A 94 12.13 2.58 17.65
CA VAL A 94 13.25 1.81 17.08
C VAL A 94 13.31 1.86 15.56
N ALA A 95 12.20 2.10 14.89
CA ALA A 95 12.10 2.15 13.43
C ALA A 95 12.59 3.51 12.90
N THR A 96 13.90 3.67 12.78
CA THR A 96 14.56 4.92 12.34
C THR A 96 14.49 5.14 10.83
N ASN A 97 14.22 4.10 10.04
CA ASN A 97 14.07 4.19 8.59
C ASN A 97 12.66 3.72 8.16
N PRO A 98 11.73 4.63 7.82
CA PRO A 98 10.35 4.29 7.47
C PRO A 98 10.23 3.42 6.21
N LYS A 99 11.23 3.40 5.32
CA LYS A 99 11.26 2.52 4.14
C LYS A 99 11.56 1.07 4.52
N ALA A 100 12.26 0.83 5.61
CA ALA A 100 12.58 -0.50 6.13
C ALA A 100 11.54 -0.99 7.16
N TYR A 101 10.59 -0.15 7.54
CA TYR A 101 9.47 -0.48 8.40
C TYR A 101 8.25 -0.81 7.55
N GLN A 102 7.76 -2.04 7.64
CA GLN A 102 6.66 -2.56 6.82
C GLN A 102 5.43 -2.81 7.68
N VAL A 103 4.26 -2.47 7.15
CA VAL A 103 2.96 -2.92 7.66
C VAL A 103 2.35 -3.87 6.64
N THR A 104 2.09 -5.09 7.05
CA THR A 104 1.36 -6.09 6.25
C THR A 104 -0.09 -6.08 6.67
N PHE A 105 -0.96 -5.74 5.75
CA PHE A 105 -2.42 -5.73 5.90
C PHE A 105 -2.98 -7.09 5.51
N LEU A 106 -3.75 -7.67 6.38
CA LEU A 106 -4.35 -8.99 6.24
C LEU A 106 -5.85 -8.88 5.98
N GLU A 107 -6.40 -9.73 5.15
CA GLU A 107 -7.86 -9.84 5.00
C GLU A 107 -8.50 -10.41 6.27
N GLN A 108 -7.85 -11.40 6.91
CA GLN A 108 -8.30 -12.04 8.14
C GLN A 108 -7.16 -12.09 9.16
N LYS A 109 -7.48 -12.39 10.42
CA LYS A 109 -6.47 -12.60 11.48
C LYS A 109 -5.67 -13.88 11.19
N LEU A 110 -4.39 -13.85 11.52
CA LEU A 110 -3.52 -15.01 11.44
C LEU A 110 -3.86 -16.05 12.53
N SER A 111 -3.58 -17.31 12.24
CA SER A 111 -3.59 -18.36 13.25
C SER A 111 -2.48 -18.14 14.28
N ALA A 112 -2.68 -18.63 15.50
CA ALA A 112 -1.66 -18.56 16.54
C ALA A 112 -0.35 -19.28 16.12
N LYS A 113 -0.45 -20.31 15.29
CA LYS A 113 0.71 -21.01 14.71
C LYS A 113 1.49 -20.06 13.79
N THR A 114 0.83 -19.42 12.84
CA THR A 114 1.46 -18.48 11.90
C THR A 114 2.10 -17.29 12.63
N VAL A 115 1.46 -16.78 13.69
CA VAL A 115 2.04 -15.71 14.52
C VAL A 115 3.37 -16.15 15.12
N ARG A 116 3.42 -17.33 15.78
CA ARG A 116 4.67 -17.87 16.34
C ARG A 116 5.76 -18.08 15.28
N GLU A 117 5.37 -18.53 14.09
CA GLU A 117 6.33 -18.71 12.99
C GLU A 117 6.91 -17.38 12.50
N LEU A 118 6.14 -16.30 12.51
CA LEU A 118 6.63 -14.96 12.19
C LEU A 118 7.59 -14.44 13.28
N GLU A 119 7.24 -14.64 14.54
CA GLU A 119 8.10 -14.27 15.68
C GLU A 119 9.44 -15.01 15.65
N GLN A 120 9.43 -16.31 15.34
CA GLN A 120 10.64 -17.12 15.18
C GLN A 120 11.47 -16.75 13.95
N ALA A 121 10.84 -16.22 12.89
CA ALA A 121 11.53 -15.80 11.69
C ALA A 121 12.25 -14.46 11.85
N ALA A 122 11.85 -13.64 12.83
CA ALA A 122 12.51 -12.39 13.14
C ALA A 122 13.90 -12.67 13.76
N ALA A 123 14.96 -12.22 13.08
CA ALA A 123 16.34 -12.51 13.46
C ALA A 123 17.11 -11.24 13.88
N GLY A 124 18.00 -11.38 14.83
CA GLY A 124 18.88 -10.29 15.28
C GLY A 124 18.10 -9.09 15.81
N ALA A 125 18.28 -7.95 15.17
CA ALA A 125 17.62 -6.70 15.55
C ALA A 125 16.24 -6.49 14.85
N GLU A 126 15.76 -7.44 14.05
CA GLU A 126 14.41 -7.38 13.49
C GLU A 126 13.35 -7.41 14.60
N ARG A 127 12.23 -6.78 14.35
CA ARG A 127 11.09 -6.77 15.27
C ARG A 127 9.81 -7.03 14.51
N VAL A 128 8.93 -7.84 15.09
CA VAL A 128 7.60 -8.10 14.56
C VAL A 128 6.56 -8.01 15.66
N VAL A 129 5.44 -7.39 15.35
CA VAL A 129 4.25 -7.33 16.20
C VAL A 129 3.03 -7.62 15.34
N VAL A 130 2.24 -8.61 15.72
CA VAL A 130 0.95 -8.92 15.12
C VAL A 130 -0.16 -8.31 15.95
N SER A 131 -1.02 -7.51 15.35
CA SER A 131 -2.13 -6.88 16.06
C SER A 131 -3.37 -6.85 15.18
N GLY A 132 -4.34 -7.69 15.52
CA GLY A 132 -5.58 -7.82 14.77
C GLY A 132 -5.34 -8.32 13.33
N ARG A 133 -5.57 -7.48 12.34
CA ARG A 133 -5.35 -7.77 10.93
C ARG A 133 -4.13 -7.04 10.35
N GLU A 134 -3.19 -6.62 11.18
CA GLU A 134 -1.94 -5.96 10.79
C GLU A 134 -0.74 -6.66 11.41
N VAL A 135 0.34 -6.77 10.61
CA VAL A 135 1.66 -7.20 11.06
C VAL A 135 2.64 -6.05 10.85
N TYR A 136 3.26 -5.60 11.91
CA TYR A 136 4.27 -4.55 11.91
C TYR A 136 5.64 -5.20 11.94
N ALA A 137 6.45 -4.99 10.91
CA ALA A 137 7.77 -5.61 10.79
C ALA A 137 8.84 -4.56 10.56
N TRP A 138 9.80 -4.47 11.46
CA TRP A 138 10.97 -3.62 11.37
C TRP A 138 12.19 -4.42 10.93
N HIS A 139 12.86 -3.98 9.85
CA HIS A 139 14.03 -4.61 9.25
C HIS A 139 15.21 -3.62 9.25
N PRO A 140 16.02 -3.57 10.34
CA PRO A 140 17.05 -2.53 10.49
C PRO A 140 18.20 -2.60 9.48
N GLN A 141 18.41 -3.76 8.86
CA GLN A 141 19.48 -3.94 7.87
C GLN A 141 18.93 -3.95 6.44
N THR A 142 18.51 -5.10 5.95
CA THR A 142 17.99 -5.24 4.58
C THR A 142 16.79 -6.18 4.53
N ILE A 143 15.75 -5.76 3.84
CA ILE A 143 14.56 -6.57 3.60
C ILE A 143 14.89 -7.78 2.70
N ALA A 144 15.80 -7.62 1.74
CA ALA A 144 16.07 -8.64 0.72
C ALA A 144 16.60 -9.98 1.29
N ARG A 145 17.25 -9.96 2.46
CA ARG A 145 17.79 -11.16 3.11
C ARG A 145 17.00 -11.59 4.34
N SER A 146 15.92 -10.90 4.66
CA SER A 146 15.09 -11.16 5.82
C SER A 146 14.22 -12.41 5.62
N LYS A 147 14.35 -13.41 6.51
CA LYS A 147 13.45 -14.58 6.57
C LYS A 147 12.03 -14.16 6.96
N LEU A 148 11.92 -13.19 7.87
CA LEU A 148 10.64 -12.59 8.26
C LEU A 148 9.93 -11.97 7.04
N TRP A 149 10.66 -11.15 6.25
CA TRP A 149 10.10 -10.57 5.04
C TRP A 149 9.70 -11.63 4.01
N ALA A 150 10.52 -12.65 3.80
CA ALA A 150 10.20 -13.74 2.88
C ALA A 150 8.86 -14.42 3.21
N LYS A 151 8.58 -14.63 4.52
CA LYS A 151 7.29 -15.15 4.98
C LYS A 151 6.15 -14.13 4.75
N LEU A 152 6.34 -12.85 5.08
CA LEU A 152 5.32 -11.81 4.92
C LEU A 152 4.97 -11.52 3.45
N ALA A 153 5.97 -11.54 2.56
CA ALA A 153 5.79 -11.34 1.12
C ALA A 153 5.30 -12.60 0.39
N GLY A 154 5.47 -13.77 1.00
CA GLY A 154 5.11 -15.07 0.45
C GLY A 154 3.60 -15.33 0.41
N LYS A 155 3.26 -16.57 0.04
CA LYS A 155 1.87 -17.06 0.03
C LYS A 155 1.50 -17.86 1.29
N ASP A 156 2.46 -18.07 2.20
CA ASP A 156 2.37 -19.06 3.28
C ASP A 156 1.69 -18.52 4.56
N LEU A 157 1.14 -17.32 4.52
CA LEU A 157 0.39 -16.76 5.65
C LEU A 157 -0.98 -17.42 5.87
N GLY A 158 -1.48 -18.18 4.89
CA GLY A 158 -2.81 -18.80 4.92
C GLY A 158 -3.97 -17.81 4.75
N VAL A 159 -3.68 -16.54 4.53
CA VAL A 159 -4.65 -15.45 4.31
C VAL A 159 -4.15 -14.49 3.24
N THR A 160 -5.06 -13.78 2.59
CA THR A 160 -4.70 -12.68 1.69
C THR A 160 -4.01 -11.58 2.47
N ALA A 161 -2.83 -11.16 1.98
CA ALA A 161 -2.01 -10.15 2.61
C ALA A 161 -1.31 -9.25 1.58
N THR A 162 -1.13 -7.99 1.91
CA THR A 162 -0.33 -7.05 1.12
C THR A 162 0.42 -6.09 2.03
N SER A 163 1.67 -5.76 1.70
CA SER A 163 2.53 -4.95 2.56
C SER A 163 2.79 -3.58 1.97
N ARG A 164 2.94 -2.60 2.86
CA ARG A 164 3.35 -1.23 2.52
C ARG A 164 4.40 -0.77 3.53
N ASN A 165 5.39 -0.02 3.06
CA ASN A 165 6.32 0.63 3.97
C ASN A 165 5.62 1.76 4.74
N TRP A 166 6.22 2.16 5.86
CA TRP A 166 5.62 3.13 6.77
C TRP A 166 5.36 4.47 6.10
N THR A 167 6.28 4.97 5.26
CA THR A 167 6.07 6.21 4.47
C THR A 167 4.79 6.15 3.63
N THR A 168 4.54 5.00 2.99
CA THR A 168 3.32 4.81 2.19
C THR A 168 2.08 4.76 3.07
N VAL A 169 2.16 4.14 4.26
CA VAL A 169 1.03 4.08 5.20
C VAL A 169 0.65 5.48 5.68
N GLU A 170 1.63 6.30 6.06
CA GLU A 170 1.41 7.69 6.47
C GLU A 170 0.77 8.51 5.36
N ALA A 171 1.32 8.45 4.15
CA ALA A 171 0.77 9.15 2.98
C ALA A 171 -0.69 8.72 2.68
N LEU A 172 -1.02 7.45 2.86
CA LEU A 172 -2.39 6.95 2.68
C LEU A 172 -3.37 7.44 3.76
N VAL A 173 -2.91 7.62 4.99
CA VAL A 173 -3.72 8.24 6.06
C VAL A 173 -4.05 9.68 5.69
N GLU A 174 -3.06 10.44 5.24
CA GLU A 174 -3.24 11.83 4.80
C GLU A 174 -4.21 11.91 3.63
N LEU A 175 -4.00 11.09 2.61
CA LEU A 175 -4.86 11.03 1.43
C LEU A 175 -6.30 10.66 1.79
N ALA A 176 -6.48 9.68 2.67
CA ALA A 176 -7.80 9.27 3.17
C ALA A 176 -8.42 10.30 4.12
N GLY A 177 -7.62 11.15 4.75
CA GLY A 177 -8.06 12.26 5.60
C GLY A 177 -8.78 13.36 4.82
N GLY A 178 -8.43 13.56 3.56
CA GLY A 178 -8.85 14.70 2.74
C GLY A 178 -8.18 16.02 3.16
N LEU A 179 -8.33 17.05 2.33
CA LEU A 179 -7.73 18.38 2.58
C LEU A 179 -8.10 19.01 3.93
N GLY A 180 -9.28 18.67 4.50
CA GLY A 180 -9.73 19.23 5.77
C GLY A 180 -9.01 18.68 7.00
N ALA A 181 -8.42 17.47 6.94
CA ALA A 181 -7.61 16.92 8.03
C ALA A 181 -6.19 17.46 8.04
N PHE A 182 -5.69 17.90 6.89
CA PHE A 182 -4.37 18.51 6.71
C PHE A 182 -4.24 19.84 7.47
N LEU A 183 -5.31 20.63 7.52
CA LEU A 183 -5.32 21.92 8.19
C LEU A 183 -5.42 21.83 9.73
N ALA A 184 -5.82 20.66 10.26
CA ALA A 184 -5.95 20.43 11.70
C ALA A 184 -4.71 19.78 12.35
N ALA A 185 -3.82 19.18 11.55
CA ALA A 185 -2.58 18.56 12.00
C ALA A 185 -1.39 19.38 11.47
N GLY A 186 -1.24 20.60 11.99
CA GLY A 186 -0.22 21.51 11.52
C GLY A 186 1.19 21.07 11.83
N ASP A 187 1.82 20.20 11.03
CA ASP A 187 3.28 19.99 10.98
C ASP A 187 3.75 18.88 10.02
N LEU A 188 2.99 18.58 8.96
CA LEU A 188 3.45 17.63 7.95
C LEU A 188 3.56 18.29 6.57
N VAL A 189 4.77 18.53 6.13
CA VAL A 189 5.07 19.02 4.77
C VAL A 189 4.71 17.93 3.74
N PRO A 190 3.87 18.22 2.74
CA PRO A 190 3.54 17.24 1.71
C PRO A 190 4.80 16.84 0.94
N PRO A 191 4.95 15.55 0.54
CA PRO A 191 6.04 15.16 -0.32
C PRO A 191 5.95 15.93 -1.64
N PRO A 192 7.08 16.40 -2.19
CA PRO A 192 7.09 17.15 -3.44
C PRO A 192 6.50 16.30 -4.57
N PRO A 193 5.77 16.91 -5.52
CA PRO A 193 5.22 16.21 -6.66
C PRO A 193 6.35 15.52 -7.46
N PRO A 194 6.10 14.38 -8.11
CA PRO A 194 7.10 13.69 -8.90
C PRO A 194 7.62 14.64 -9.98
N ARG A 195 8.94 14.83 -10.04
CA ARG A 195 9.59 15.67 -11.03
C ARG A 195 9.23 15.15 -12.43
N SER A 196 8.52 15.96 -13.21
CA SER A 196 8.31 15.71 -14.63
C SER A 196 9.69 15.62 -15.31
N ARG A 197 9.99 14.51 -15.96
CA ARG A 197 11.17 14.41 -16.81
C ARG A 197 11.02 15.46 -17.94
N ALA A 198 11.92 16.43 -17.96
CA ALA A 198 12.06 17.33 -19.09
C ALA A 198 12.36 16.50 -20.36
N PRO A 199 11.78 16.85 -21.53
CA PRO A 199 12.12 16.18 -22.77
C PRO A 199 13.59 16.45 -23.10
N SER A 200 14.34 15.40 -23.40
CA SER A 200 15.73 15.48 -23.87
C SER A 200 15.75 16.22 -25.21
N ALA A 201 16.39 17.38 -25.23
CA ALA A 201 16.66 18.09 -26.45
C ALA A 201 17.57 17.23 -27.34
N SER A 202 17.04 16.75 -28.47
CA SER A 202 17.82 16.14 -29.53
C SER A 202 18.66 17.22 -30.20
N ALA A 203 19.98 17.16 -30.02
CA ALA A 203 20.91 17.99 -30.76
C ALA A 203 20.94 17.54 -32.22
N SER A 204 20.32 18.31 -33.10
CA SER A 204 20.52 18.22 -34.56
C SER A 204 21.94 18.69 -34.88
N ARG A 205 22.82 17.76 -35.24
CA ARG A 205 24.11 18.03 -35.86
C ARG A 205 23.84 18.30 -37.33
N THR A 206 23.87 19.56 -37.75
CA THR A 206 23.98 19.98 -39.15
C THR A 206 25.40 19.74 -39.57
N LEU A 207 25.60 18.88 -40.56
CA LEU A 207 26.82 18.77 -41.35
C LEU A 207 26.71 19.79 -42.48
N ALA A 208 27.61 20.75 -42.47
CA ALA A 208 27.89 21.61 -43.63
C ALA A 208 29.37 21.36 -44.03
N GLY A 209 29.60 21.22 -45.31
CA GLY A 209 30.90 21.17 -45.94
C GLY A 209 31.00 20.14 -47.01
#